data_aa0eb23007f65014ec55ef2974b73878
#
_entry.id   aa0eb23007f65014ec55ef2974b73878
#
_cell.length_a   1.000
_cell.length_b   1.000
_cell.length_c   1.000
_cell.angle_alpha   90.00
_cell.angle_beta   90.00
_cell.angle_gamma   90.00
#
_symmetry.space_group_name_H-M   'P 1'
#
loop_
_entity.id
_entity.type
_entity.pdbx_description
1 polymer ?
#
loop_
_entity_poly.entity_id
_entity_poly.type
_entity_poly.pdbx_seq_one_letter_code
_entity_poly.pdbx_strand_id
1 'polypeptide(L)'
;MNKKACLSLLVALATVMACSGCSQKSDIKDDLNQSTQMQEEPVDLIRELNLNSEPKAATGKTIEVNSAMYSLLDFEDTSEYENATRGLIDAPETLELKDANGNVIWSQKAYDFLDDYEKAPDTVNPSLWENTRNNPAYGLFEVQGGIYQVRGYDMANLTLIEGDTGWIVFDPLMSVECTQAAMQLVEKNLGQRPVKAVIISHCHVDHYGGIKGIMSSEEAADSSLSLENQLASGKIPVIVPEGFAEHAVAENVYAGKAMGRRANYQYGVLLEADVTGKLAMGIGIGQSTGTVSFIMPTYEITATGETYVIDGVEMEFQLTPGTEAPAEMNTWFPEFKALWVAENCTGTLHNMYTLRGAQVRDGAAWAQYITEAISRYGSEAEVAFQSHNWPHWGNDVVVEYLENNAAIYQFINDQTLTYINQGYTSDEISNMIQLPEALEKVWYTRQYYGTLSHNSKAVYQKYMCWYDANPVNLDPLTPSDSAKKWV
;
A
#
# COMPACT_ATOMS: atom_id res chain seq x y z
N MET A 1 8.25 -20.93 16.52
CA MET A 1 7.91 -20.39 17.87
C MET A 1 6.75 -21.17 18.46
N ASN A 2 6.73 -21.40 19.78
CA ASN A 2 5.75 -22.30 20.37
C ASN A 2 4.35 -21.64 20.41
N LYS A 3 3.27 -22.32 19.98
CA LYS A 3 1.86 -21.82 19.94
C LYS A 3 1.41 -21.09 21.23
N LYS A 4 2.01 -21.40 22.38
CA LYS A 4 1.74 -20.72 23.66
C LYS A 4 2.30 -19.29 23.74
N ALA A 5 3.34 -18.96 23.01
CA ALA A 5 3.92 -17.60 22.98
C ALA A 5 3.07 -16.64 22.12
N CYS A 6 2.51 -17.12 21.02
CA CYS A 6 1.57 -16.35 20.21
C CYS A 6 0.26 -16.04 20.95
N LEU A 7 -0.26 -17.02 21.71
CA LEU A 7 -1.50 -16.81 22.49
C LEU A 7 -1.31 -15.79 23.62
N SER A 8 -0.12 -15.76 24.23
CA SER A 8 0.22 -14.77 25.26
C SER A 8 0.36 -13.35 24.70
N LEU A 9 0.80 -13.23 23.45
CA LEU A 9 0.91 -11.94 22.74
C LEU A 9 -0.48 -11.39 22.35
N LEU A 10 -1.38 -12.27 21.93
CA LEU A 10 -2.77 -11.91 21.58
C LEU A 10 -3.60 -11.46 22.79
N VAL A 11 -3.39 -12.07 23.97
CA VAL A 11 -4.03 -11.61 25.22
C VAL A 11 -3.51 -10.21 25.59
N ALA A 12 -2.24 -9.91 25.32
CA ALA A 12 -1.69 -8.57 25.53
C ALA A 12 -2.29 -7.54 24.53
N LEU A 13 -2.60 -7.94 23.29
CA LEU A 13 -3.26 -7.07 22.31
C LEU A 13 -4.69 -6.71 22.73
N ALA A 14 -5.48 -7.70 23.17
CA ALA A 14 -6.85 -7.48 23.66
C ALA A 14 -6.88 -6.61 24.93
N THR A 15 -5.86 -6.71 25.77
CA THR A 15 -5.78 -5.95 27.04
C THR A 15 -5.38 -4.49 26.80
N VAL A 16 -4.60 -4.19 25.76
CA VAL A 16 -4.21 -2.81 25.42
C VAL A 16 -5.37 -2.04 24.79
N MET A 17 -6.26 -2.71 24.04
CA MET A 17 -7.48 -2.08 23.51
C MET A 17 -8.59 -1.89 24.59
N ALA A 18 -8.58 -2.67 25.66
CA ALA A 18 -9.56 -2.58 26.73
C ALA A 18 -9.19 -1.62 27.88
N CYS A 19 -7.96 -1.12 27.96
CA CYS A 19 -7.48 -0.28 29.06
C CYS A 19 -7.68 1.24 28.88
N SER A 20 -8.46 1.68 27.90
CA SER A 20 -8.85 3.09 27.75
C SER A 20 -9.99 3.53 28.71
N GLY A 21 -10.42 2.68 29.60
CA GLY A 21 -11.53 3.01 30.50
C GLY A 21 -11.53 2.23 31.81
N CYS A 22 -10.60 2.48 32.70
CA CYS A 22 -10.81 2.21 34.14
C CYS A 22 -9.82 2.98 35.01
N SER A 23 -10.33 3.98 35.69
CA SER A 23 -9.65 4.69 36.78
C SER A 23 -9.56 3.81 38.03
N GLN A 24 -8.36 3.46 38.48
CA GLN A 24 -8.14 3.16 39.91
C GLN A 24 -7.04 4.08 40.42
N LYS A 25 -7.44 4.81 41.48
CA LYS A 25 -6.57 5.70 42.24
C LYS A 25 -5.61 4.85 43.08
N SER A 26 -4.34 5.10 42.97
CA SER A 26 -3.37 4.88 44.05
C SER A 26 -2.34 6.00 44.01
N ASP A 27 -2.06 6.55 45.18
CA ASP A 27 -1.30 7.76 45.46
C ASP A 27 0.14 7.72 44.92
N ILE A 28 0.37 8.38 43.80
CA ILE A 28 1.62 9.03 43.44
C ILE A 28 1.20 10.44 42.96
N LYS A 29 0.92 11.28 43.92
CA LYS A 29 0.80 12.73 43.71
C LYS A 29 2.18 13.30 44.01
N ASP A 30 2.78 13.90 43.02
CA ASP A 30 3.39 15.23 42.99
C ASP A 30 4.28 15.53 41.79
N ASP A 31 4.62 14.54 40.91
CA ASP A 31 5.47 14.81 39.75
C ASP A 31 4.80 14.76 38.37
N LEU A 32 3.48 14.53 38.30
CA LEU A 32 2.73 14.40 37.01
C LEU A 32 1.93 15.65 36.63
N ASN A 33 1.86 16.66 37.48
CA ASN A 33 1.08 17.87 37.22
C ASN A 33 1.78 18.90 36.33
N GLN A 34 3.04 18.68 35.93
CA GLN A 34 3.72 19.54 34.95
C GLN A 34 3.65 19.02 33.51
N SER A 35 3.23 17.77 33.30
CA SER A 35 3.15 17.21 31.94
C SER A 35 1.77 17.26 31.29
N THR A 36 0.73 17.61 32.05
CA THR A 36 -0.67 17.58 31.56
C THR A 36 -1.12 18.89 30.94
N GLN A 37 -0.33 19.98 31.04
CA GLN A 37 -0.65 21.26 30.39
C GLN A 37 0.01 21.47 29.02
N MET A 38 0.81 20.51 28.52
CA MET A 38 1.49 20.63 27.22
C MET A 38 0.83 19.85 26.08
N GLN A 39 -0.36 19.28 26.25
CA GLN A 39 -0.98 18.42 25.24
C GLN A 39 -2.04 19.09 24.35
N GLU A 40 -2.48 20.31 24.64
CA GLU A 40 -3.49 21.01 23.80
C GLU A 40 -2.91 22.10 22.89
N GLU A 41 -1.73 22.64 23.17
CA GLU A 41 -1.17 23.75 22.39
C GLU A 41 -0.54 23.41 21.03
N PRO A 42 0.06 22.23 20.75
CA PRO A 42 0.74 22.01 19.49
C PRO A 42 -0.18 21.93 18.26
N VAL A 43 -1.43 21.52 18.44
CA VAL A 43 -2.38 21.35 17.32
C VAL A 43 -2.94 22.69 16.89
N ASP A 44 -3.24 23.57 17.83
CA ASP A 44 -3.74 24.90 17.51
C ASP A 44 -2.65 25.80 16.92
N LEU A 45 -1.41 25.68 17.37
CA LEU A 45 -0.30 26.47 16.83
C LEU A 45 0.02 26.11 15.36
N ILE A 46 -0.04 24.82 15.01
CA ILE A 46 0.15 24.36 13.62
C ILE A 46 -1.02 24.82 12.76
N ARG A 47 -2.24 24.76 13.28
CA ARG A 47 -3.43 25.20 12.59
C ARG A 47 -3.46 26.72 12.40
N GLU A 48 -3.08 27.49 13.41
CA GLU A 48 -2.94 28.96 13.30
C GLU A 48 -1.80 29.36 12.34
N LEU A 49 -0.68 28.67 12.34
CA LEU A 49 0.42 28.93 11.41
C LEU A 49 0.07 28.60 9.96
N ASN A 50 -0.75 27.59 9.71
CA ASN A 50 -1.21 27.23 8.36
C ASN A 50 -2.37 28.12 7.88
N LEU A 51 -3.26 28.59 8.78
CA LEU A 51 -4.38 29.44 8.42
C LEU A 51 -3.96 30.87 8.00
N ASN A 52 -2.73 31.29 8.31
CA ASN A 52 -2.22 32.64 8.02
C ASN A 52 -1.19 32.66 6.86
N SER A 53 -0.91 31.55 6.21
CA SER A 53 -0.02 31.52 5.04
C SER A 53 -0.84 31.51 3.74
N GLU A 54 -0.83 32.58 3.00
CA GLU A 54 -1.37 32.58 1.65
C GLU A 54 -0.63 31.56 0.78
N PRO A 55 -1.34 30.77 -0.07
CA PRO A 55 -0.72 29.87 -1.02
C PRO A 55 0.28 30.62 -1.90
N LYS A 56 1.47 30.05 -2.09
CA LYS A 56 2.50 30.65 -2.91
C LYS A 56 2.36 30.21 -4.36
N ALA A 57 2.49 31.13 -5.29
CA ALA A 57 2.63 30.79 -6.71
C ALA A 57 3.89 29.95 -6.96
N ALA A 58 3.85 29.13 -8.01
CA ALA A 58 5.02 28.39 -8.47
C ALA A 58 6.17 29.34 -8.83
N THR A 59 7.40 28.98 -8.45
CA THR A 59 8.59 29.69 -8.89
C THR A 59 8.85 29.43 -10.38
N GLY A 60 9.56 30.29 -11.06
CA GLY A 60 9.97 30.05 -12.45
C GLY A 60 10.70 28.71 -12.64
N LYS A 61 11.49 28.30 -11.65
CA LYS A 61 12.17 26.98 -11.69
C LYS A 61 11.19 25.80 -11.53
N THR A 62 10.19 25.93 -10.67
CA THR A 62 9.14 24.94 -10.51
C THR A 62 8.35 24.77 -11.82
N ILE A 63 7.96 25.89 -12.45
CA ILE A 63 7.25 25.88 -13.74
C ILE A 63 8.09 25.21 -14.83
N GLU A 64 9.38 25.55 -14.93
CA GLU A 64 10.31 24.95 -15.88
C GLU A 64 10.38 23.43 -15.74
N VAL A 65 10.59 22.94 -14.50
CA VAL A 65 10.70 21.51 -14.23
C VAL A 65 9.39 20.77 -14.50
N ASN A 66 8.26 21.31 -14.07
CA ASN A 66 6.95 20.71 -14.32
C ASN A 66 6.62 20.71 -15.82
N SER A 67 6.87 21.82 -16.52
CA SER A 67 6.61 21.93 -17.96
C SER A 67 7.45 20.98 -18.82
N ALA A 68 8.65 20.60 -18.33
CA ALA A 68 9.51 19.64 -19.05
C ALA A 68 8.83 18.25 -19.19
N MET A 69 7.90 17.89 -18.32
CA MET A 69 7.15 16.63 -18.40
C MET A 69 6.35 16.50 -19.71
N TYR A 70 5.80 17.60 -20.23
CA TYR A 70 5.07 17.58 -21.50
C TYR A 70 5.96 17.29 -22.74
N SER A 71 7.28 17.41 -22.59
CA SER A 71 8.24 17.02 -23.62
C SER A 71 8.81 15.63 -23.42
N LEU A 72 8.72 15.11 -22.20
CA LEU A 72 9.25 13.79 -21.84
C LEU A 72 8.25 12.67 -22.12
N LEU A 73 6.98 12.89 -21.74
CA LEU A 73 5.91 11.90 -21.80
C LEU A 73 4.94 12.22 -22.93
N ASP A 74 4.33 11.19 -23.47
CA ASP A 74 3.24 11.31 -24.44
C ASP A 74 1.91 11.49 -23.71
N PHE A 75 1.42 12.73 -23.60
CA PHE A 75 0.13 13.04 -22.97
C PHE A 75 -1.07 12.78 -23.89
N GLU A 76 -0.86 12.38 -25.15
CA GLU A 76 -1.93 11.89 -26.03
C GLU A 76 -2.17 10.38 -25.81
N ASP A 77 -1.28 9.67 -25.10
CA ASP A 77 -1.49 8.29 -24.69
C ASP A 77 -2.53 8.24 -23.56
N THR A 78 -3.68 7.63 -23.86
CA THR A 78 -4.81 7.46 -22.94
C THR A 78 -4.89 6.07 -22.32
N SER A 79 -3.91 5.21 -22.56
CA SER A 79 -3.92 3.80 -22.15
C SER A 79 -4.16 3.59 -20.66
N GLU A 80 -3.49 4.40 -19.81
CA GLU A 80 -3.69 4.30 -18.35
C GLU A 80 -5.09 4.74 -17.91
N TYR A 81 -5.68 5.75 -18.53
CA TYR A 81 -7.06 6.16 -18.30
C TYR A 81 -8.06 5.08 -18.77
N GLU A 82 -7.85 4.52 -19.95
CA GLU A 82 -8.67 3.44 -20.48
C GLU A 82 -8.61 2.20 -19.57
N ASN A 83 -7.43 1.85 -19.09
CA ASN A 83 -7.23 0.77 -18.13
C ASN A 83 -7.92 1.08 -16.78
N ALA A 84 -7.84 2.31 -16.28
CA ALA A 84 -8.48 2.70 -15.03
C ALA A 84 -10.01 2.61 -15.08
N THR A 85 -10.60 2.84 -16.25
CA THR A 85 -12.07 2.87 -16.42
C THR A 85 -12.65 1.59 -17.04
N ARG A 86 -11.80 0.72 -17.58
CA ARG A 86 -12.21 -0.51 -18.25
C ARG A 86 -12.95 -1.47 -17.31
N GLY A 87 -14.04 -2.03 -17.81
CA GLY A 87 -14.83 -3.06 -17.14
C GLY A 87 -15.78 -2.53 -16.05
N LEU A 88 -16.01 -1.21 -15.96
CA LEU A 88 -16.96 -0.63 -14.99
C LEU A 88 -18.35 -1.21 -15.19
N ILE A 89 -18.89 -1.83 -14.13
CA ILE A 89 -20.24 -2.38 -14.06
C ILE A 89 -21.18 -1.37 -13.42
N ASP A 90 -20.82 -0.85 -12.24
CA ASP A 90 -21.63 0.08 -11.47
C ASP A 90 -20.78 0.92 -10.52
N ALA A 91 -21.20 2.16 -10.33
CA ALA A 91 -20.65 3.06 -9.33
C ALA A 91 -21.77 3.93 -8.76
N PRO A 92 -21.75 4.27 -7.46
CA PRO A 92 -22.66 5.27 -6.93
C PRO A 92 -22.33 6.65 -7.52
N GLU A 93 -23.33 7.51 -7.66
CA GLU A 93 -23.16 8.89 -8.13
C GLU A 93 -22.18 9.67 -7.24
N THR A 94 -22.17 9.37 -5.94
CA THR A 94 -21.24 9.95 -4.96
C THR A 94 -20.84 8.88 -3.95
N LEU A 95 -19.55 8.77 -3.67
CA LEU A 95 -19.03 7.85 -2.67
C LEU A 95 -18.51 8.63 -1.46
N GLU A 96 -19.26 8.61 -0.38
CA GLU A 96 -18.88 9.12 0.94
C GLU A 96 -19.33 8.12 2.01
N LEU A 97 -18.39 7.53 2.73
CA LEU A 97 -18.63 6.52 3.76
C LEU A 97 -18.45 7.12 5.15
N LYS A 98 -19.29 6.69 6.09
CA LYS A 98 -19.31 7.20 7.47
C LYS A 98 -19.25 6.06 8.48
N ASP A 99 -18.63 6.35 9.62
CA ASP A 99 -18.69 5.48 10.79
C ASP A 99 -20.08 5.53 11.47
N ALA A 100 -20.28 4.70 12.49
CA ALA A 100 -21.51 4.66 13.27
C ALA A 100 -21.85 5.96 14.02
N ASN A 101 -20.87 6.86 14.17
CA ASN A 101 -21.05 8.18 14.80
C ASN A 101 -21.34 9.29 13.78
N GLY A 102 -21.32 8.95 12.49
CA GLY A 102 -21.55 9.89 11.39
C GLY A 102 -20.30 10.63 10.91
N ASN A 103 -19.12 10.27 11.39
CA ASN A 103 -17.86 10.85 10.90
C ASN A 103 -17.54 10.29 9.52
N VAL A 104 -17.13 11.14 8.59
CA VAL A 104 -16.64 10.70 7.27
C VAL A 104 -15.33 9.96 7.46
N ILE A 105 -15.29 8.71 6.99
CA ILE A 105 -14.10 7.83 7.06
C ILE A 105 -13.45 7.63 5.71
N TRP A 106 -14.18 7.86 4.63
CA TRP A 106 -13.73 7.80 3.24
C TRP A 106 -14.59 8.69 2.36
N SER A 107 -13.98 9.41 1.40
CA SER A 107 -14.72 10.25 0.48
C SER A 107 -13.98 10.42 -0.86
N GLN A 108 -14.64 10.01 -1.94
CA GLN A 108 -14.21 10.36 -3.31
C GLN A 108 -14.57 11.82 -3.65
N LYS A 109 -15.63 12.35 -3.03
CA LYS A 109 -16.08 13.74 -3.22
C LYS A 109 -15.00 14.77 -2.88
N ALA A 110 -14.06 14.44 -2.02
CA ALA A 110 -12.93 15.32 -1.69
C ALA A 110 -12.06 15.64 -2.92
N TYR A 111 -12.20 14.90 -4.01
CA TYR A 111 -11.46 15.06 -5.26
C TYR A 111 -12.29 15.66 -6.42
N ASP A 112 -13.53 16.13 -6.16
CA ASP A 112 -14.37 16.81 -7.16
C ASP A 112 -13.70 18.07 -7.74
N PHE A 113 -12.75 18.68 -7.00
CA PHE A 113 -11.97 19.82 -7.47
C PHE A 113 -11.17 19.55 -8.76
N LEU A 114 -10.90 18.29 -9.10
CA LEU A 114 -10.19 17.93 -10.32
C LEU A 114 -10.93 18.37 -11.58
N ASP A 115 -12.25 18.42 -11.52
CA ASP A 115 -13.11 18.84 -12.64
C ASP A 115 -13.05 20.33 -12.92
N ASP A 116 -12.57 21.15 -11.98
CA ASP A 116 -12.39 22.60 -12.12
C ASP A 116 -11.17 22.97 -12.98
N TYR A 117 -10.32 21.98 -13.34
CA TYR A 117 -9.06 22.20 -14.04
C TYR A 117 -8.96 21.36 -15.30
N GLU A 118 -8.76 21.99 -16.44
CA GLU A 118 -8.51 21.29 -17.72
C GLU A 118 -7.12 20.63 -17.77
N LYS A 119 -6.15 21.12 -17.02
CA LYS A 119 -4.77 20.65 -16.95
C LYS A 119 -4.12 20.98 -15.60
N ALA A 120 -2.98 20.33 -15.35
CA ALA A 120 -2.21 20.52 -14.14
C ALA A 120 -1.89 22.00 -13.88
N PRO A 121 -2.12 22.52 -12.66
CA PRO A 121 -1.61 23.81 -12.24
C PRO A 121 -0.07 23.86 -12.28
N ASP A 122 0.51 25.04 -12.44
CA ASP A 122 1.96 25.24 -12.51
C ASP A 122 2.73 24.69 -11.29
N THR A 123 2.07 24.55 -10.15
CA THR A 123 2.63 24.01 -8.91
C THR A 123 2.68 22.48 -8.89
N VAL A 124 2.01 21.80 -9.82
CA VAL A 124 1.83 20.35 -9.85
C VAL A 124 2.61 19.74 -11.01
N ASN A 125 3.28 18.61 -10.75
CA ASN A 125 3.86 17.81 -11.84
C ASN A 125 2.72 17.25 -12.71
N PRO A 126 2.73 17.50 -14.04
CA PRO A 126 1.64 17.06 -14.92
C PRO A 126 1.38 15.56 -14.92
N SER A 127 2.42 14.73 -14.81
CA SER A 127 2.21 13.28 -14.77
C SER A 127 1.57 12.80 -13.47
N LEU A 128 1.87 13.44 -12.32
CA LEU A 128 1.13 13.19 -11.07
C LEU A 128 -0.33 13.65 -11.18
N TRP A 129 -0.58 14.74 -11.91
CA TRP A 129 -1.94 15.22 -12.15
C TRP A 129 -2.78 14.17 -12.89
N GLU A 130 -2.24 13.57 -13.98
CA GLU A 130 -2.95 12.51 -14.70
C GLU A 130 -3.15 11.24 -13.83
N ASN A 131 -2.15 10.84 -13.07
CA ASN A 131 -2.31 9.74 -12.10
C ASN A 131 -3.39 10.08 -11.07
N THR A 132 -3.44 11.34 -10.57
CA THR A 132 -4.48 11.78 -9.63
C THR A 132 -5.87 11.75 -10.28
N ARG A 133 -6.00 12.08 -11.56
CA ARG A 133 -7.29 12.02 -12.30
C ARG A 133 -7.77 10.60 -12.55
N ASN A 134 -6.85 9.64 -12.67
CA ASN A 134 -7.18 8.23 -12.90
C ASN A 134 -7.58 7.49 -11.61
N ASN A 135 -6.97 7.84 -10.47
CA ASN A 135 -7.23 7.17 -9.19
C ASN A 135 -8.68 7.32 -8.65
N PRO A 136 -9.45 8.39 -8.93
CA PRO A 136 -10.86 8.47 -8.57
C PRO A 136 -11.80 7.61 -9.42
N ALA A 137 -11.32 6.80 -10.35
CA ALA A 137 -12.15 5.81 -11.01
C ALA A 137 -12.58 4.74 -9.99
N TYR A 138 -13.78 4.91 -9.42
CA TYR A 138 -14.30 4.04 -8.37
C TYR A 138 -15.54 3.29 -8.79
N GLY A 139 -15.79 2.13 -8.17
CA GLY A 139 -16.95 1.29 -8.43
C GLY A 139 -16.61 -0.20 -8.46
N LEU A 140 -17.55 -0.98 -8.98
CA LEU A 140 -17.40 -2.40 -9.28
C LEU A 140 -16.99 -2.57 -10.74
N PHE A 141 -15.89 -3.28 -10.96
CA PHE A 141 -15.31 -3.52 -12.28
C PHE A 141 -15.17 -5.02 -12.53
N GLU A 142 -15.47 -5.47 -13.74
CA GLU A 142 -15.04 -6.78 -14.23
C GLU A 142 -13.59 -6.66 -14.74
N VAL A 143 -12.72 -7.51 -14.21
CA VAL A 143 -11.32 -7.62 -14.66
C VAL A 143 -11.26 -8.60 -15.83
N GLN A 144 -11.69 -9.83 -15.61
CA GLN A 144 -11.72 -10.88 -16.64
C GLN A 144 -12.58 -12.06 -16.17
N GLY A 145 -13.68 -12.34 -16.88
CA GLY A 145 -14.40 -13.59 -16.86
C GLY A 145 -14.68 -14.24 -15.49
N GLY A 146 -15.23 -13.53 -14.51
CA GLY A 146 -15.46 -14.04 -13.15
C GLY A 146 -14.48 -13.48 -12.12
N ILE A 147 -13.54 -12.64 -12.54
CA ILE A 147 -12.69 -11.84 -11.65
C ILE A 147 -13.24 -10.42 -11.61
N TYR A 148 -13.53 -9.93 -10.41
CA TYR A 148 -14.05 -8.58 -10.18
C TYR A 148 -13.21 -7.81 -9.18
N GLN A 149 -13.18 -6.48 -9.33
CA GLN A 149 -12.58 -5.57 -8.35
C GLN A 149 -13.56 -4.48 -7.94
N VAL A 150 -13.61 -4.18 -6.64
CA VAL A 150 -14.15 -2.91 -6.16
C VAL A 150 -12.99 -1.98 -5.91
N ARG A 151 -12.89 -0.94 -6.73
CA ARG A 151 -11.80 0.05 -6.71
C ARG A 151 -12.29 1.38 -6.15
N GLY A 152 -11.41 2.14 -5.50
CA GLY A 152 -11.68 3.47 -5.00
C GLY A 152 -12.58 3.53 -3.75
N TYR A 153 -12.88 2.40 -3.12
CA TYR A 153 -13.59 2.32 -1.83
C TYR A 153 -12.65 2.42 -0.63
N ASP A 154 -11.37 2.32 -0.87
CA ASP A 154 -10.25 2.58 0.03
C ASP A 154 -8.99 2.82 -0.83
N MET A 155 -7.80 2.87 -0.23
CA MET A 155 -6.53 2.94 -0.94
C MET A 155 -6.28 1.68 -1.77
N ALA A 156 -6.52 0.52 -1.18
CA ALA A 156 -6.40 -0.78 -1.85
C ALA A 156 -7.68 -1.17 -2.61
N ASN A 157 -7.58 -2.18 -3.47
CA ASN A 157 -8.67 -2.78 -4.21
C ASN A 157 -9.16 -4.04 -3.50
N LEU A 158 -10.48 -4.18 -3.32
CA LEU A 158 -11.10 -5.45 -2.95
C LEU A 158 -11.27 -6.29 -4.22
N THR A 159 -10.71 -7.50 -4.25
CA THR A 159 -10.89 -8.41 -5.38
C THR A 159 -11.76 -9.61 -5.01
N LEU A 160 -12.64 -10.02 -5.92
CA LEU A 160 -13.51 -11.18 -5.79
C LEU A 160 -13.31 -12.09 -6.99
N ILE A 161 -13.13 -13.38 -6.70
CA ILE A 161 -13.12 -14.43 -7.72
C ILE A 161 -14.41 -15.23 -7.57
N GLU A 162 -15.14 -15.39 -8.67
CA GLU A 162 -16.37 -16.17 -8.71
C GLU A 162 -16.04 -17.67 -8.70
N GLY A 163 -16.33 -18.35 -7.59
CA GLY A 163 -16.25 -19.80 -7.52
C GLY A 163 -17.59 -20.46 -7.89
N ASP A 164 -17.63 -21.80 -7.87
CA ASP A 164 -18.81 -22.57 -8.18
C ASP A 164 -20.03 -22.21 -7.31
N THR A 165 -19.79 -21.95 -6.02
CA THR A 165 -20.87 -21.77 -5.05
C THR A 165 -20.78 -20.49 -4.21
N GLY A 166 -19.70 -19.71 -4.33
CA GLY A 166 -19.50 -18.49 -3.55
C GLY A 166 -18.39 -17.60 -4.07
N TRP A 167 -17.95 -16.67 -3.21
CA TRP A 167 -16.86 -15.75 -3.48
C TRP A 167 -15.56 -16.21 -2.81
N ILE A 168 -14.46 -16.12 -3.52
CA ILE A 168 -13.12 -16.11 -2.95
C ILE A 168 -12.69 -14.65 -2.93
N VAL A 169 -12.40 -14.11 -1.73
CA VAL A 169 -12.14 -12.69 -1.54
C VAL A 169 -10.66 -12.46 -1.30
N PHE A 170 -10.06 -11.56 -2.07
CA PHE A 170 -8.68 -11.11 -1.89
C PHE A 170 -8.65 -9.70 -1.33
N ASP A 171 -7.78 -9.47 -0.35
CA ASP A 171 -7.44 -8.19 0.26
C ASP A 171 -8.67 -7.35 0.67
N PRO A 172 -9.29 -7.67 1.83
CA PRO A 172 -10.53 -7.02 2.28
C PRO A 172 -10.32 -5.59 2.82
N LEU A 173 -9.59 -4.74 2.12
CA LEU A 173 -9.38 -3.32 2.38
C LEU A 173 -8.82 -3.00 3.79
N MET A 174 -8.70 -1.71 4.11
CA MET A 174 -8.16 -1.26 5.40
C MET A 174 -9.23 -1.22 6.50
N SER A 175 -10.48 -0.87 6.19
CA SER A 175 -11.53 -0.70 7.20
C SER A 175 -12.77 -1.53 6.96
N VAL A 176 -13.40 -1.92 8.06
CA VAL A 176 -14.62 -2.74 8.09
C VAL A 176 -15.74 -2.07 7.30
N GLU A 177 -15.93 -0.78 7.50
CA GLU A 177 -17.00 -0.01 6.87
C GLU A 177 -16.81 0.09 5.34
N CYS A 178 -15.56 0.30 4.89
CA CYS A 178 -15.25 0.33 3.45
C CYS A 178 -15.49 -1.04 2.81
N THR A 179 -15.06 -2.11 3.45
CA THR A 179 -15.30 -3.48 2.98
C THR A 179 -16.78 -3.83 2.93
N GLN A 180 -17.56 -3.46 3.95
CA GLN A 180 -19.00 -3.65 3.95
C GLN A 180 -19.70 -2.90 2.81
N ALA A 181 -19.30 -1.66 2.56
CA ALA A 181 -19.85 -0.87 1.46
C ALA A 181 -19.48 -1.46 0.09
N ALA A 182 -18.24 -1.94 -0.07
CA ALA A 182 -17.79 -2.62 -1.27
C ALA A 182 -18.61 -3.91 -1.52
N MET A 183 -18.78 -4.75 -0.50
CA MET A 183 -19.58 -5.98 -0.60
C MET A 183 -21.06 -5.69 -0.89
N GLN A 184 -21.63 -4.61 -0.36
CA GLN A 184 -23.00 -4.19 -0.71
C GLN A 184 -23.12 -3.82 -2.20
N LEU A 185 -22.11 -3.18 -2.78
CA LEU A 185 -22.10 -2.88 -4.22
C LEU A 185 -22.03 -4.18 -5.04
N VAL A 186 -21.21 -5.15 -4.61
CA VAL A 186 -21.12 -6.47 -5.24
C VAL A 186 -22.47 -7.20 -5.16
N GLU A 187 -23.07 -7.29 -3.97
CA GLU A 187 -24.37 -7.96 -3.79
C GLU A 187 -25.49 -7.33 -4.62
N LYS A 188 -25.49 -6.00 -4.73
CA LYS A 188 -26.48 -5.26 -5.56
C LYS A 188 -26.41 -5.67 -7.03
N ASN A 189 -25.23 -5.89 -7.58
CA ASN A 189 -25.00 -6.07 -9.01
C ASN A 189 -24.85 -7.54 -9.43
N LEU A 190 -24.17 -8.35 -8.59
CA LEU A 190 -23.84 -9.75 -8.90
C LEU A 190 -24.63 -10.75 -8.04
N GLY A 191 -25.47 -10.26 -7.12
CA GLY A 191 -26.27 -11.09 -6.22
C GLY A 191 -25.50 -11.54 -4.99
N GLN A 192 -26.26 -11.99 -3.99
CA GLN A 192 -25.71 -12.48 -2.74
C GLN A 192 -25.14 -13.88 -2.89
N ARG A 193 -23.88 -14.07 -2.50
CA ARG A 193 -23.17 -15.37 -2.50
C ARG A 193 -22.34 -15.50 -1.22
N PRO A 194 -22.21 -16.70 -0.64
CA PRO A 194 -21.37 -16.90 0.54
C PRO A 194 -19.88 -16.72 0.22
N VAL A 195 -19.11 -16.28 1.20
CA VAL A 195 -17.63 -16.28 1.11
C VAL A 195 -17.10 -17.69 1.39
N LYS A 196 -16.21 -18.18 0.56
CA LYS A 196 -15.61 -19.53 0.63
C LYS A 196 -14.18 -19.52 1.16
N ALA A 197 -13.44 -18.48 0.88
CA ALA A 197 -12.11 -18.24 1.41
C ALA A 197 -11.80 -16.74 1.41
N VAL A 198 -10.93 -16.31 2.31
CA VAL A 198 -10.29 -15.00 2.27
C VAL A 198 -8.80 -15.23 2.06
N ILE A 199 -8.23 -14.58 1.05
CA ILE A 199 -6.80 -14.65 0.73
C ILE A 199 -6.25 -13.25 0.90
N ILE A 200 -5.14 -13.12 1.64
CA ILE A 200 -4.49 -11.83 1.89
C ILE A 200 -3.11 -11.88 1.26
N SER A 201 -2.85 -10.97 0.35
CA SER A 201 -1.62 -10.95 -0.44
C SER A 201 -0.37 -10.71 0.39
N HIS A 202 -0.45 -9.83 1.40
CA HIS A 202 0.70 -9.47 2.23
C HIS A 202 0.30 -8.85 3.58
N CYS A 203 1.30 -8.52 4.41
CA CYS A 203 1.09 -8.20 5.83
C CYS A 203 0.79 -6.73 6.14
N HIS A 204 0.53 -5.87 5.15
CA HIS A 204 0.12 -4.49 5.40
C HIS A 204 -1.37 -4.37 5.71
N VAL A 205 -1.72 -3.38 6.54
CA VAL A 205 -3.05 -3.28 7.15
C VAL A 205 -4.16 -2.96 6.16
N ASP A 206 -3.86 -2.27 5.08
CA ASP A 206 -4.79 -1.88 4.03
C ASP A 206 -5.27 -3.06 3.16
N HIS A 207 -4.69 -4.27 3.37
CA HIS A 207 -5.09 -5.50 2.68
C HIS A 207 -5.84 -6.48 3.59
N TYR A 208 -5.86 -6.26 4.92
CA TYR A 208 -6.57 -7.17 5.83
C TYR A 208 -7.45 -6.46 6.87
N GLY A 209 -7.27 -5.16 7.07
CA GLY A 209 -7.90 -4.42 8.17
C GLY A 209 -9.42 -4.45 8.15
N GLY A 210 -10.02 -4.59 6.98
CA GLY A 210 -11.46 -4.66 6.78
C GLY A 210 -12.07 -6.07 6.87
N ILE A 211 -11.29 -7.12 7.20
CA ILE A 211 -11.74 -8.52 7.13
C ILE A 211 -13.04 -8.80 7.91
N LYS A 212 -13.29 -8.11 9.03
CA LYS A 212 -14.55 -8.23 9.76
C LYS A 212 -15.76 -7.57 9.08
N GLY A 213 -15.55 -6.92 7.97
CA GLY A 213 -16.61 -6.50 7.07
C GLY A 213 -17.19 -7.63 6.24
N ILE A 214 -16.46 -8.76 6.13
CA ILE A 214 -16.83 -9.94 5.35
C ILE A 214 -17.24 -11.10 6.24
N MET A 215 -16.48 -11.35 7.33
CA MET A 215 -16.65 -12.52 8.18
C MET A 215 -16.36 -12.21 9.65
N SER A 216 -16.93 -12.99 10.55
CA SER A 216 -16.61 -12.98 11.97
C SER A 216 -15.46 -13.95 12.28
N SER A 217 -14.86 -13.80 13.48
CA SER A 217 -13.81 -14.72 13.93
C SER A 217 -14.33 -16.15 14.17
N GLU A 218 -15.62 -16.30 14.47
CA GLU A 218 -16.28 -17.59 14.68
C GLU A 218 -16.51 -18.36 13.38
N GLU A 219 -16.53 -17.67 12.24
CA GLU A 219 -16.66 -18.29 10.91
C GLU A 219 -15.32 -18.80 10.37
N ALA A 220 -14.20 -18.35 10.93
CA ALA A 220 -12.88 -18.79 10.53
C ALA A 220 -12.68 -20.31 10.75
N ALA A 221 -11.97 -20.95 9.83
CA ALA A 221 -11.64 -22.37 9.91
C ALA A 221 -10.66 -22.68 11.04
N ASP A 222 -10.58 -23.95 11.44
CA ASP A 222 -9.61 -24.41 12.44
C ASP A 222 -8.22 -24.55 11.82
N SER A 223 -7.27 -23.75 12.29
CA SER A 223 -5.87 -23.74 11.80
C SER A 223 -5.08 -25.03 12.08
N SER A 224 -5.64 -25.97 12.84
CA SER A 224 -5.02 -27.29 13.05
C SER A 224 -5.29 -28.27 11.92
N LEU A 225 -6.22 -27.94 11.00
CA LEU A 225 -6.61 -28.76 9.87
C LEU A 225 -5.78 -28.41 8.63
N SER A 226 -5.62 -29.38 7.71
CA SER A 226 -5.12 -29.09 6.35
C SER A 226 -6.10 -28.18 5.63
N LEU A 227 -5.64 -27.43 4.60
CA LEU A 227 -6.50 -26.55 3.81
C LEU A 227 -7.70 -27.30 3.21
N GLU A 228 -7.48 -28.50 2.68
CA GLU A 228 -8.54 -29.36 2.17
C GLU A 228 -9.64 -29.64 3.23
N ASN A 229 -9.23 -29.95 4.46
CA ASN A 229 -10.17 -30.20 5.56
C ASN A 229 -10.83 -28.89 6.04
N GLN A 230 -10.15 -27.75 6.00
CA GLN A 230 -10.74 -26.44 6.28
C GLN A 230 -11.85 -26.14 5.27
N LEU A 231 -11.60 -26.28 3.98
CA LEU A 231 -12.58 -26.09 2.90
C LEU A 231 -13.79 -27.01 3.05
N ALA A 232 -13.55 -28.29 3.40
CA ALA A 232 -14.61 -29.27 3.62
C ALA A 232 -15.45 -29.02 4.90
N SER A 233 -14.95 -28.23 5.84
CA SER A 233 -15.61 -27.99 7.13
C SER A 233 -16.81 -27.06 7.06
N GLY A 234 -16.98 -26.33 5.96
CA GLY A 234 -17.99 -25.27 5.81
C GLY A 234 -17.64 -23.98 6.55
N LYS A 235 -16.43 -23.87 7.07
CA LYS A 235 -15.84 -22.65 7.65
C LYS A 235 -14.96 -21.96 6.60
N ILE A 236 -14.60 -20.71 6.85
CA ILE A 236 -13.87 -19.85 5.91
C ILE A 236 -12.38 -19.90 6.25
N PRO A 237 -11.52 -20.50 5.40
CA PRO A 237 -10.09 -20.37 5.58
C PRO A 237 -9.63 -18.94 5.30
N VAL A 238 -8.68 -18.47 6.12
CA VAL A 238 -7.93 -17.22 5.91
C VAL A 238 -6.51 -17.62 5.52
N ILE A 239 -6.19 -17.46 4.24
CA ILE A 239 -4.97 -17.94 3.59
C ILE A 239 -4.03 -16.74 3.39
N VAL A 240 -2.76 -16.89 3.78
CA VAL A 240 -1.76 -15.83 3.76
C VAL A 240 -0.38 -16.38 3.38
N PRO A 241 0.59 -15.54 2.98
CA PRO A 241 1.99 -15.96 2.83
C PRO A 241 2.62 -16.27 4.19
N GLU A 242 3.64 -17.15 4.18
CA GLU A 242 4.42 -17.52 5.36
C GLU A 242 4.94 -16.31 6.13
N GLY A 243 4.78 -16.31 7.46
CA GLY A 243 5.24 -15.23 8.34
C GLY A 243 4.31 -14.01 8.41
N PHE A 244 3.19 -14.01 7.72
CA PHE A 244 2.23 -12.90 7.69
C PHE A 244 1.89 -12.36 9.08
N ALA A 245 1.46 -13.24 10.01
CA ALA A 245 0.99 -12.80 11.33
C ALA A 245 2.10 -12.14 12.16
N GLU A 246 3.34 -12.63 12.07
CA GLU A 246 4.49 -12.04 12.75
C GLU A 246 4.78 -10.63 12.22
N HIS A 247 4.81 -10.48 10.91
CA HIS A 247 5.13 -9.21 10.27
C HIS A 247 4.00 -8.18 10.43
N ALA A 248 2.73 -8.58 10.32
CA ALA A 248 1.60 -7.70 10.59
C ALA A 248 1.61 -7.16 12.03
N VAL A 249 1.96 -8.00 13.02
CA VAL A 249 2.11 -7.58 14.43
C VAL A 249 3.35 -6.69 14.59
N ALA A 250 4.48 -7.02 13.96
CA ALA A 250 5.70 -6.24 14.09
C ALA A 250 5.51 -4.79 13.63
N GLU A 251 4.87 -4.58 12.48
CA GLU A 251 4.64 -3.24 11.95
C GLU A 251 3.62 -2.45 12.76
N ASN A 252 2.51 -3.07 13.15
CA ASN A 252 1.40 -2.32 13.76
C ASN A 252 1.50 -2.20 15.30
N VAL A 253 2.38 -2.98 15.97
CA VAL A 253 2.46 -3.01 17.43
C VAL A 253 3.80 -2.52 17.95
N TYR A 254 4.94 -3.06 17.47
CA TYR A 254 6.25 -2.76 18.08
C TYR A 254 6.61 -1.28 18.01
N ALA A 255 6.52 -0.67 16.84
CA ALA A 255 6.75 0.75 16.64
C ALA A 255 5.50 1.51 16.16
N GLY A 256 4.32 0.91 16.26
CA GLY A 256 3.08 1.37 15.65
C GLY A 256 2.72 2.83 15.97
N LYS A 257 2.90 3.29 17.22
CA LYS A 257 2.66 4.70 17.58
C LYS A 257 3.63 5.67 16.88
N ALA A 258 4.88 5.29 16.69
CA ALA A 258 5.86 6.11 15.99
C ALA A 258 5.56 6.10 14.49
N MET A 259 5.25 4.93 13.92
CA MET A 259 4.86 4.77 12.52
C MET A 259 3.59 5.54 12.19
N GLY A 260 2.53 5.46 13.02
CA GLY A 260 1.28 6.20 12.83
C GLY A 260 1.49 7.72 12.81
N ARG A 261 2.35 8.27 13.69
CA ARG A 261 2.70 9.70 13.63
C ARG A 261 3.44 10.07 12.35
N ARG A 262 4.36 9.23 11.89
CA ARG A 262 5.12 9.47 10.65
C ARG A 262 4.27 9.28 9.40
N ALA A 263 3.27 8.41 9.44
CA ALA A 263 2.29 8.22 8.38
C ALA A 263 1.53 9.53 8.03
N ASN A 264 1.27 10.40 9.02
CA ASN A 264 0.67 11.70 8.78
C ASN A 264 1.47 12.56 7.79
N TYR A 265 2.81 12.45 7.81
CA TYR A 265 3.67 13.13 6.84
C TYR A 265 3.71 12.41 5.50
N GLN A 266 3.82 11.09 5.52
CA GLN A 266 3.90 10.29 4.29
C GLN A 266 2.65 10.42 3.42
N TYR A 267 1.47 10.41 4.04
CA TYR A 267 0.19 10.40 3.34
C TYR A 267 -0.50 11.78 3.30
N GLY A 268 0.14 12.81 3.85
CA GLY A 268 -0.43 14.15 3.86
C GLY A 268 -1.80 14.23 4.54
N VAL A 269 -2.05 13.43 5.59
CA VAL A 269 -3.38 13.26 6.23
C VAL A 269 -3.93 14.57 6.79
N LEU A 270 -3.04 15.50 7.16
CA LEU A 270 -3.41 16.81 7.74
C LEU A 270 -3.64 17.89 6.66
N LEU A 271 -3.47 17.55 5.38
CA LEU A 271 -3.69 18.49 4.27
C LEU A 271 -5.06 18.23 3.65
N GLU A 272 -5.73 19.31 3.24
CA GLU A 272 -6.94 19.21 2.42
C GLU A 272 -6.60 18.63 1.04
N ALA A 273 -7.54 17.91 0.45
CA ALA A 273 -7.42 17.43 -0.92
C ALA A 273 -7.78 18.59 -1.86
N ASP A 274 -6.77 19.27 -2.36
CA ASP A 274 -6.88 20.37 -3.33
C ASP A 274 -5.52 20.66 -4.00
N VAL A 275 -5.49 21.63 -4.92
CA VAL A 275 -4.27 22.02 -5.65
C VAL A 275 -3.22 22.74 -4.79
N THR A 276 -3.56 23.12 -3.56
CA THR A 276 -2.66 23.77 -2.60
C THR A 276 -2.29 22.86 -1.42
N GLY A 277 -3.01 21.78 -1.25
CA GLY A 277 -2.85 20.79 -0.19
C GLY A 277 -2.21 19.49 -0.68
N LYS A 278 -2.99 18.43 -0.84
CA LYS A 278 -2.51 17.12 -1.32
C LYS A 278 -3.26 16.64 -2.56
N LEU A 279 -2.55 15.87 -3.37
CA LEU A 279 -3.07 15.10 -4.49
C LEU A 279 -3.08 13.60 -4.14
N ALA A 280 -3.23 12.71 -5.13
CA ALA A 280 -3.09 11.29 -4.92
C ALA A 280 -1.66 10.90 -4.51
N MET A 281 -1.54 9.74 -3.88
CA MET A 281 -0.26 9.16 -3.43
C MET A 281 0.42 8.30 -4.51
N GLY A 282 -0.15 8.25 -5.70
CA GLY A 282 0.28 7.33 -6.76
C GLY A 282 -0.47 5.99 -6.71
N ILE A 283 -0.49 5.33 -5.56
CA ILE A 283 -1.18 4.04 -5.33
C ILE A 283 -2.65 4.19 -4.93
N GLY A 284 -3.15 5.40 -4.77
CA GLY A 284 -4.52 5.73 -4.37
C GLY A 284 -4.64 7.16 -3.90
N ILE A 285 -5.85 7.60 -3.57
CA ILE A 285 -6.13 8.99 -3.16
C ILE A 285 -5.91 9.25 -1.67
N GLY A 286 -5.86 8.21 -0.83
CA GLY A 286 -5.71 8.35 0.61
C GLY A 286 -5.96 7.02 1.32
N GLN A 287 -6.00 7.06 2.65
CA GLN A 287 -6.33 5.92 3.51
C GLN A 287 -7.67 6.19 4.21
N SER A 288 -8.53 5.17 4.31
CA SER A 288 -9.73 5.27 5.14
C SER A 288 -9.36 5.36 6.62
N THR A 289 -10.22 6.02 7.40
CA THR A 289 -10.06 6.20 8.85
C THR A 289 -11.09 5.41 9.67
N GLY A 290 -11.69 4.37 9.06
CA GLY A 290 -12.68 3.51 9.68
C GLY A 290 -12.08 2.50 10.67
N THR A 291 -12.88 1.51 11.02
CA THR A 291 -12.53 0.47 12.00
C THR A 291 -11.57 -0.55 11.41
N VAL A 292 -10.36 -0.65 11.93
CA VAL A 292 -9.39 -1.70 11.58
C VAL A 292 -9.65 -2.95 12.40
N SER A 293 -9.61 -4.10 11.76
CA SER A 293 -9.85 -5.41 12.38
C SER A 293 -8.76 -6.42 12.02
N PHE A 294 -8.77 -7.56 12.69
CA PHE A 294 -7.83 -8.64 12.43
C PHE A 294 -8.48 -9.98 12.76
N ILE A 295 -8.27 -10.97 11.91
CA ILE A 295 -8.59 -12.38 12.16
C ILE A 295 -7.30 -13.17 11.97
N MET A 296 -6.97 -14.05 12.89
CA MET A 296 -5.78 -14.91 12.78
C MET A 296 -5.87 -15.76 11.52
N PRO A 297 -4.81 -15.78 10.69
CA PRO A 297 -4.74 -16.69 9.56
C PRO A 297 -4.92 -18.13 9.97
N THR A 298 -5.57 -18.91 9.13
CA THR A 298 -5.81 -20.33 9.38
C THR A 298 -4.90 -21.23 8.55
N TYR A 299 -4.33 -20.68 7.46
CA TYR A 299 -3.42 -21.39 6.58
C TYR A 299 -2.34 -20.46 6.02
N GLU A 300 -1.11 -20.95 5.94
CA GLU A 300 0.02 -20.23 5.35
C GLU A 300 0.52 -20.97 4.09
N ILE A 301 0.70 -20.23 3.00
CA ILE A 301 1.43 -20.69 1.81
C ILE A 301 2.91 -20.61 2.16
N THR A 302 3.62 -21.74 2.06
CA THR A 302 5.00 -21.86 2.54
C THR A 302 6.03 -22.10 1.44
N ALA A 303 5.56 -22.36 0.20
CA ALA A 303 6.43 -22.55 -0.94
C ALA A 303 5.83 -22.01 -2.25
N THR A 304 6.68 -21.42 -3.08
CA THR A 304 6.32 -21.07 -4.47
C THR A 304 5.96 -22.33 -5.26
N GLY A 305 4.85 -22.27 -6.01
CA GLY A 305 4.31 -23.37 -6.82
C GLY A 305 3.31 -24.24 -6.07
N GLU A 306 2.95 -23.91 -4.82
CA GLU A 306 1.79 -24.52 -4.18
C GLU A 306 0.52 -24.21 -4.99
N THR A 307 -0.26 -25.24 -5.29
CA THR A 307 -1.50 -25.14 -6.08
C THR A 307 -2.66 -25.70 -5.30
N TYR A 308 -3.77 -24.97 -5.28
CA TYR A 308 -5.02 -25.37 -4.63
C TYR A 308 -6.23 -25.09 -5.51
N VAL A 309 -7.24 -25.94 -5.39
CA VAL A 309 -8.56 -25.69 -5.96
C VAL A 309 -9.50 -25.24 -4.84
N ILE A 310 -9.98 -24.02 -4.91
CA ILE A 310 -10.89 -23.42 -3.91
C ILE A 310 -12.21 -23.11 -4.61
N ASP A 311 -13.29 -23.72 -4.15
CA ASP A 311 -14.65 -23.58 -4.73
C ASP A 311 -14.68 -23.66 -6.27
N GLY A 312 -13.91 -24.63 -6.84
CA GLY A 312 -13.81 -24.88 -8.29
C GLY A 312 -12.70 -24.08 -9.00
N VAL A 313 -12.10 -23.08 -8.38
CA VAL A 313 -11.07 -22.22 -8.99
C VAL A 313 -9.67 -22.74 -8.63
N GLU A 314 -8.86 -23.07 -9.65
CA GLU A 314 -7.45 -23.42 -9.49
C GLU A 314 -6.60 -22.15 -9.34
N MET A 315 -5.68 -22.19 -8.35
CA MET A 315 -4.75 -21.10 -8.03
C MET A 315 -3.36 -21.67 -7.75
N GLU A 316 -2.33 -21.08 -8.36
CA GLU A 316 -0.93 -21.32 -8.03
C GLU A 316 -0.35 -20.08 -7.34
N PHE A 317 0.39 -20.29 -6.26
CA PHE A 317 0.96 -19.22 -5.44
C PHE A 317 2.47 -19.09 -5.66
N GLN A 318 2.94 -17.84 -5.79
CA GLN A 318 4.35 -17.49 -5.82
C GLN A 318 4.69 -16.62 -4.62
N LEU A 319 5.53 -17.09 -3.70
CA LEU A 319 6.02 -16.27 -2.59
C LEU A 319 7.04 -15.23 -3.08
N THR A 320 6.91 -14.01 -2.59
CA THR A 320 7.76 -12.86 -2.94
C THR A 320 8.24 -12.11 -1.69
N PRO A 321 8.81 -12.79 -0.68
CA PRO A 321 9.15 -12.17 0.60
C PRO A 321 10.24 -11.10 0.46
N GLY A 322 10.09 -10.00 1.20
CA GLY A 322 11.07 -8.90 1.24
C GLY A 322 11.01 -7.97 0.02
N THR A 323 9.96 -8.08 -0.77
CA THR A 323 9.61 -7.14 -1.84
C THR A 323 8.88 -5.91 -1.26
N GLU A 324 7.61 -5.67 -1.64
CA GLU A 324 6.81 -4.60 -1.05
C GLU A 324 6.60 -4.84 0.45
N ALA A 325 6.39 -6.10 0.86
CA ALA A 325 6.27 -6.52 2.24
C ALA A 325 7.23 -7.66 2.61
N PRO A 326 7.55 -7.83 3.91
CA PRO A 326 8.34 -8.96 4.38
C PRO A 326 7.70 -10.31 4.12
N ALA A 327 6.36 -10.39 4.12
CA ALA A 327 5.57 -11.56 3.78
C ALA A 327 4.57 -11.15 2.71
N GLU A 328 4.77 -11.63 1.48
CA GLU A 328 3.97 -11.28 0.30
C GLU A 328 3.93 -12.44 -0.68
N MET A 329 2.86 -12.53 -1.48
CA MET A 329 2.69 -13.54 -2.52
C MET A 329 1.88 -13.03 -3.70
N ASN A 330 2.26 -13.47 -4.91
CA ASN A 330 1.47 -13.39 -6.13
C ASN A 330 0.57 -14.62 -6.27
N THR A 331 -0.48 -14.53 -7.09
CA THR A 331 -1.38 -15.65 -7.40
C THR A 331 -1.65 -15.73 -8.90
N TRP A 332 -1.44 -16.89 -9.48
CA TRP A 332 -1.78 -17.21 -10.86
C TRP A 332 -3.09 -17.99 -10.93
N PHE A 333 -3.97 -17.58 -11.86
CA PHE A 333 -5.24 -18.22 -12.16
C PHE A 333 -5.21 -18.79 -13.58
N PRO A 334 -4.87 -20.08 -13.76
CA PRO A 334 -4.66 -20.68 -15.09
C PRO A 334 -5.89 -20.61 -15.98
N GLU A 335 -7.07 -20.89 -15.45
CA GLU A 335 -8.33 -20.88 -16.19
C GLU A 335 -8.67 -19.49 -16.75
N PHE A 336 -8.39 -18.44 -15.96
CA PHE A 336 -8.64 -17.06 -16.34
C PHE A 336 -7.46 -16.43 -17.12
N LYS A 337 -6.32 -17.10 -17.21
CA LYS A 337 -5.06 -16.54 -17.70
C LYS A 337 -4.74 -15.20 -17.05
N ALA A 338 -4.97 -15.11 -15.77
CA ALA A 338 -4.90 -13.88 -14.98
C ALA A 338 -3.83 -14.00 -13.91
N LEU A 339 -2.97 -13.00 -13.81
CA LEU A 339 -1.90 -12.93 -12.82
C LEU A 339 -2.19 -11.80 -11.83
N TRP A 340 -2.48 -12.15 -10.58
CA TRP A 340 -2.46 -11.21 -9.47
C TRP A 340 -1.03 -11.00 -9.01
N VAL A 341 -0.58 -9.76 -9.07
CA VAL A 341 0.79 -9.39 -8.68
C VAL A 341 0.86 -8.68 -7.33
N ALA A 342 -0.15 -8.83 -6.49
CA ALA A 342 -0.22 -8.22 -5.15
C ALA A 342 0.10 -6.71 -5.19
N GLU A 343 1.15 -6.28 -4.49
CA GLU A 343 1.67 -4.91 -4.58
C GLU A 343 3.09 -4.86 -5.22
N ASN A 344 3.54 -6.00 -5.78
CA ASN A 344 4.84 -6.09 -6.46
C ASN A 344 4.94 -5.20 -7.70
N CYS A 345 3.80 -4.92 -8.37
CA CYS A 345 3.68 -3.96 -9.47
C CYS A 345 2.46 -3.09 -9.22
N THR A 346 2.59 -1.77 -9.39
CA THR A 346 1.53 -0.78 -9.20
C THR A 346 1.58 0.27 -10.31
N GLY A 347 0.67 1.23 -10.31
CA GLY A 347 0.65 2.34 -11.28
C GLY A 347 1.68 3.44 -10.99
N THR A 348 2.68 3.17 -10.17
CA THR A 348 3.76 4.10 -9.81
C THR A 348 5.00 3.34 -9.35
N LEU A 349 6.18 3.97 -9.41
CA LEU A 349 7.36 3.45 -8.70
C LEU A 349 7.07 3.38 -7.21
N HIS A 350 7.12 2.18 -6.65
CA HIS A 350 6.92 1.99 -5.22
C HIS A 350 8.18 2.39 -4.43
N ASN A 351 7.99 2.80 -3.17
CA ASN A 351 9.13 3.05 -2.30
C ASN A 351 9.77 1.73 -1.83
N MET A 352 11.11 1.72 -1.79
CA MET A 352 11.90 0.61 -1.23
C MET A 352 12.20 0.81 0.26
N TYR A 353 11.80 1.96 0.80
CA TYR A 353 11.85 2.33 2.20
C TYR A 353 10.68 3.26 2.50
N THR A 354 9.71 2.80 3.27
CA THR A 354 8.56 3.62 3.60
C THR A 354 8.88 4.65 4.68
N LEU A 355 8.48 5.90 4.47
CA LEU A 355 8.78 7.02 5.37
C LEU A 355 8.11 6.87 6.74
N ARG A 356 6.98 6.17 6.82
CA ARG A 356 6.33 5.84 8.10
C ARG A 356 7.22 4.97 8.99
N GLY A 357 8.03 4.12 8.38
CA GLY A 357 8.89 3.14 9.02
C GLY A 357 8.46 1.71 8.71
N ALA A 358 9.39 0.92 8.24
CA ALA A 358 9.28 -0.52 8.01
C ALA A 358 10.68 -1.11 7.82
N GLN A 359 10.78 -2.40 7.60
CA GLN A 359 12.01 -3.02 7.12
C GLN A 359 12.36 -2.50 5.73
N VAL A 360 13.66 -2.35 5.45
CA VAL A 360 14.13 -1.96 4.11
C VAL A 360 13.84 -3.09 3.13
N ARG A 361 13.23 -2.76 2.00
CA ARG A 361 12.87 -3.70 0.93
C ARG A 361 14.06 -4.06 0.06
N ASP A 362 14.01 -5.25 -0.53
CA ASP A 362 15.08 -5.78 -1.35
C ASP A 362 14.82 -5.58 -2.85
N GLY A 363 15.38 -4.53 -3.46
CA GLY A 363 15.18 -4.26 -4.89
C GLY A 363 15.68 -5.36 -5.83
N ALA A 364 16.78 -6.06 -5.46
CA ALA A 364 17.27 -7.17 -6.25
C ALA A 364 16.33 -8.38 -6.18
N ALA A 365 15.85 -8.74 -5.00
CA ALA A 365 14.87 -9.81 -4.83
C ALA A 365 13.54 -9.45 -5.51
N TRP A 366 13.11 -8.19 -5.40
CA TRP A 366 11.89 -7.69 -6.04
C TRP A 366 11.94 -7.88 -7.56
N ALA A 367 13.01 -7.41 -8.20
CA ALA A 367 13.22 -7.62 -9.64
C ALA A 367 13.29 -9.11 -10.01
N GLN A 368 13.95 -9.93 -9.17
CA GLN A 368 14.05 -11.37 -9.38
C GLN A 368 12.68 -12.06 -9.35
N TYR A 369 11.82 -11.75 -8.36
CA TYR A 369 10.49 -12.38 -8.26
C TYR A 369 9.55 -11.95 -9.39
N ILE A 370 9.61 -10.69 -9.84
CA ILE A 370 8.86 -10.28 -11.04
C ILE A 370 9.37 -11.03 -12.27
N THR A 371 10.69 -11.17 -12.44
CA THR A 371 11.29 -11.95 -13.54
C THR A 371 10.91 -13.44 -13.46
N GLU A 372 10.81 -13.99 -12.26
CA GLU A 372 10.30 -15.36 -12.05
C GLU A 372 8.83 -15.46 -12.46
N ALA A 373 7.98 -14.47 -12.12
CA ALA A 373 6.58 -14.43 -12.55
C ALA A 373 6.46 -14.38 -14.08
N ILE A 374 7.29 -13.60 -14.78
CA ILE A 374 7.35 -13.59 -16.25
C ILE A 374 7.72 -14.98 -16.78
N SER A 375 8.73 -15.61 -16.18
CA SER A 375 9.18 -16.96 -16.61
C SER A 375 8.13 -18.05 -16.41
N ARG A 376 7.33 -17.96 -15.34
CA ARG A 376 6.29 -18.94 -15.01
C ARG A 376 5.02 -18.73 -15.82
N TYR A 377 4.56 -17.49 -15.90
CA TYR A 377 3.19 -17.15 -16.31
C TYR A 377 3.14 -16.24 -17.55
N GLY A 378 4.23 -15.57 -17.89
CA GLY A 378 4.27 -14.53 -18.94
C GLY A 378 3.85 -15.04 -20.33
N SER A 379 4.08 -16.31 -20.65
CA SER A 379 3.65 -16.87 -21.95
C SER A 379 2.13 -17.06 -22.08
N GLU A 380 1.39 -17.05 -20.97
CA GLU A 380 -0.05 -17.34 -20.94
C GLU A 380 -0.89 -16.22 -20.34
N ALA A 381 -0.28 -15.31 -19.58
CA ALA A 381 -1.00 -14.24 -18.91
C ALA A 381 -1.61 -13.25 -19.92
N GLU A 382 -2.93 -13.08 -19.86
CA GLU A 382 -3.71 -12.14 -20.66
C GLU A 382 -4.08 -10.87 -19.89
N VAL A 383 -3.98 -10.92 -18.55
CA VAL A 383 -4.18 -9.78 -17.67
C VAL A 383 -3.26 -9.88 -16.44
N ALA A 384 -2.63 -8.77 -16.08
CA ALA A 384 -2.02 -8.55 -14.78
C ALA A 384 -2.87 -7.57 -13.99
N PHE A 385 -3.17 -7.89 -12.72
CA PHE A 385 -3.97 -7.05 -11.85
C PHE A 385 -3.42 -7.10 -10.42
N GLN A 386 -3.70 -6.08 -9.64
CA GLN A 386 -2.98 -5.80 -8.41
C GLN A 386 -3.87 -5.21 -7.33
N SER A 387 -3.29 -5.07 -6.15
CA SER A 387 -3.95 -4.56 -4.94
C SER A 387 -4.21 -3.05 -4.97
N HIS A 388 -3.53 -2.30 -5.84
CA HIS A 388 -3.70 -0.86 -6.04
C HIS A 388 -3.79 -0.50 -7.51
N ASN A 389 -4.34 0.68 -7.82
CA ASN A 389 -4.52 1.17 -9.19
C ASN A 389 -5.41 0.25 -10.05
N TRP A 390 -5.05 -0.04 -11.29
CA TRP A 390 -5.87 -0.71 -12.31
C TRP A 390 -5.09 -1.80 -13.05
N PRO A 391 -5.79 -2.82 -13.57
CA PRO A 391 -5.18 -3.90 -14.31
C PRO A 391 -4.60 -3.46 -15.67
N HIS A 392 -3.73 -4.32 -16.23
CA HIS A 392 -3.19 -4.21 -17.59
C HIS A 392 -3.57 -5.46 -18.38
N TRP A 393 -4.10 -5.29 -19.59
CA TRP A 393 -4.65 -6.37 -20.42
C TRP A 393 -3.90 -6.53 -21.73
N GLY A 394 -3.78 -7.78 -22.19
CA GLY A 394 -3.07 -8.22 -23.38
C GLY A 394 -1.71 -8.79 -23.02
N ASN A 395 -1.39 -9.97 -23.59
CA ASN A 395 -0.18 -10.70 -23.21
C ASN A 395 1.10 -9.86 -23.38
N ASP A 396 1.28 -9.20 -24.54
CA ASP A 396 2.45 -8.36 -24.78
C ASP A 396 2.53 -7.20 -23.77
N VAL A 397 1.38 -6.56 -23.43
CA VAL A 397 1.29 -5.47 -22.46
C VAL A 397 1.62 -5.95 -21.06
N VAL A 398 1.10 -7.13 -20.68
CA VAL A 398 1.39 -7.75 -19.37
C VAL A 398 2.89 -8.04 -19.21
N VAL A 399 3.51 -8.61 -20.23
CA VAL A 399 4.94 -8.90 -20.20
C VAL A 399 5.76 -7.60 -20.12
N GLU A 400 5.44 -6.60 -20.93
CA GLU A 400 6.11 -5.28 -20.90
C GLU A 400 5.92 -4.61 -19.52
N TYR A 401 4.72 -4.64 -18.96
CA TYR A 401 4.42 -4.09 -17.63
C TYR A 401 5.30 -4.71 -16.54
N LEU A 402 5.41 -6.05 -16.55
CA LEU A 402 6.26 -6.77 -15.61
C LEU A 402 7.75 -6.50 -15.85
N GLU A 403 8.21 -6.51 -17.11
CA GLU A 403 9.61 -6.23 -17.47
C GLU A 403 10.05 -4.84 -17.03
N ASN A 404 9.24 -3.80 -17.26
CA ASN A 404 9.54 -2.44 -16.83
C ASN A 404 9.60 -2.30 -15.31
N ASN A 405 8.69 -2.97 -14.58
CA ASN A 405 8.72 -2.99 -13.12
C ASN A 405 9.97 -3.74 -12.60
N ALA A 406 10.32 -4.90 -13.16
CA ALA A 406 11.55 -5.59 -12.80
C ALA A 406 12.80 -4.74 -13.08
N ALA A 407 12.85 -4.14 -14.26
CA ALA A 407 14.00 -3.35 -14.73
C ALA A 407 14.27 -2.13 -13.84
N ILE A 408 13.23 -1.41 -13.37
CA ILE A 408 13.45 -0.22 -12.55
C ILE A 408 14.01 -0.57 -11.15
N TYR A 409 13.51 -1.63 -10.50
CA TYR A 409 14.04 -2.08 -9.21
C TYR A 409 15.47 -2.63 -9.34
N GLN A 410 15.73 -3.42 -10.39
CA GLN A 410 17.07 -3.93 -10.69
C GLN A 410 18.05 -2.78 -10.95
N PHE A 411 17.65 -1.80 -11.78
CA PHE A 411 18.47 -0.63 -12.08
C PHE A 411 18.83 0.16 -10.81
N ILE A 412 17.83 0.46 -9.97
CA ILE A 412 18.06 1.23 -8.73
C ILE A 412 19.02 0.49 -7.82
N ASN A 413 18.85 -0.83 -7.65
CA ASN A 413 19.74 -1.65 -6.84
C ASN A 413 21.17 -1.64 -7.39
N ASP A 414 21.36 -1.99 -8.64
CA ASP A 414 22.68 -2.21 -9.24
C ASP A 414 23.45 -0.90 -9.43
N GLN A 415 22.76 0.16 -9.84
CA GLN A 415 23.39 1.47 -10.01
C GLN A 415 23.81 2.05 -8.65
N THR A 416 23.00 1.87 -7.62
CA THR A 416 23.37 2.28 -6.25
C THR A 416 24.58 1.51 -5.76
N LEU A 417 24.63 0.18 -5.92
CA LEU A 417 25.77 -0.66 -5.57
C LEU A 417 27.04 -0.26 -6.33
N THR A 418 26.89 0.09 -7.61
CA THR A 418 28.02 0.59 -8.43
C THR A 418 28.61 1.84 -7.81
N TYR A 419 27.81 2.81 -7.41
CA TYR A 419 28.28 4.03 -6.76
C TYR A 419 28.82 3.78 -5.35
N ILE A 420 28.22 2.91 -4.55
CA ILE A 420 28.77 2.48 -3.25
C ILE A 420 30.19 1.95 -3.41
N ASN A 421 30.44 1.07 -4.39
CA ASN A 421 31.75 0.50 -4.64
C ASN A 421 32.78 1.51 -5.19
N GLN A 422 32.32 2.64 -5.72
CA GLN A 422 33.15 3.78 -6.11
C GLN A 422 33.45 4.73 -4.93
N GLY A 423 32.85 4.49 -3.75
CA GLY A 423 33.10 5.24 -2.53
C GLY A 423 32.17 6.43 -2.29
N TYR A 424 31.05 6.53 -3.03
CA TYR A 424 30.07 7.60 -2.83
C TYR A 424 29.18 7.32 -1.61
N THR A 425 28.84 8.38 -0.89
CA THR A 425 27.90 8.36 0.22
C THR A 425 26.45 8.28 -0.24
N SER A 426 25.55 7.94 0.67
CA SER A 426 24.10 7.87 0.41
C SER A 426 23.54 9.17 -0.18
N ASP A 427 23.97 10.33 0.36
CA ASP A 427 23.49 11.63 -0.11
C ASP A 427 24.07 12.00 -1.48
N GLU A 428 25.33 11.68 -1.76
CA GLU A 428 25.90 11.87 -3.09
C GLU A 428 25.19 11.02 -4.12
N ILE A 429 24.99 9.73 -3.87
CA ILE A 429 24.30 8.81 -4.77
C ILE A 429 22.89 9.29 -5.07
N SER A 430 22.15 9.73 -4.06
CA SER A 430 20.76 10.18 -4.21
C SER A 430 20.60 11.42 -5.11
N ASN A 431 21.68 12.19 -5.29
CA ASN A 431 21.74 13.34 -6.19
C ASN A 431 22.32 13.02 -7.58
N MET A 432 22.96 11.86 -7.74
CA MET A 432 23.66 11.48 -8.97
C MET A 432 22.88 10.49 -9.83
N ILE A 433 22.06 9.64 -9.19
CA ILE A 433 21.34 8.56 -9.88
C ILE A 433 20.28 9.12 -10.82
N GLN A 434 20.25 8.63 -12.06
CA GLN A 434 19.31 9.04 -13.10
C GLN A 434 18.81 7.79 -13.82
N LEU A 435 17.51 7.77 -14.16
CA LEU A 435 16.94 6.68 -14.98
C LEU A 435 17.50 6.69 -16.40
N PRO A 436 17.66 5.52 -17.01
CA PRO A 436 17.76 5.42 -18.45
C PRO A 436 16.49 5.97 -19.11
N GLU A 437 16.64 6.60 -20.29
CA GLU A 437 15.53 7.22 -21.04
C GLU A 437 14.34 6.26 -21.24
N ALA A 438 14.61 4.98 -21.48
CA ALA A 438 13.58 3.97 -21.69
C ALA A 438 12.67 3.79 -20.46
N LEU A 439 13.23 3.82 -19.24
CA LEU A 439 12.47 3.71 -18.00
C LEU A 439 11.87 5.04 -17.58
N GLU A 440 12.49 6.16 -17.94
CA GLU A 440 12.00 7.48 -17.56
C GLU A 440 10.66 7.82 -18.24
N LYS A 441 10.36 7.22 -19.40
CA LYS A 441 9.14 7.45 -20.19
C LYS A 441 7.96 6.55 -19.83
N VAL A 442 8.13 5.61 -18.94
CA VAL A 442 7.08 4.66 -18.56
C VAL A 442 6.09 5.32 -17.59
N TRP A 443 4.79 5.28 -17.91
CA TRP A 443 3.74 5.92 -17.11
C TRP A 443 3.56 5.28 -15.74
N TYR A 444 3.53 3.97 -15.65
CA TYR A 444 3.27 3.21 -14.42
C TYR A 444 4.53 2.98 -13.54
N THR A 445 5.65 3.57 -13.87
CA THR A 445 6.85 3.59 -13.01
C THR A 445 7.28 5.02 -12.64
N ARG A 446 6.36 6.00 -12.75
CA ARG A 446 6.62 7.39 -12.34
C ARG A 446 6.81 7.50 -10.82
N GLN A 447 7.56 8.51 -10.42
CA GLN A 447 8.09 8.67 -9.07
C GLN A 447 7.12 9.42 -8.14
N TYR A 448 5.92 8.87 -7.90
CA TYR A 448 4.91 9.50 -7.05
C TYR A 448 4.96 8.99 -5.61
N TYR A 449 5.16 7.69 -5.40
CA TYR A 449 5.15 7.04 -4.09
C TYR A 449 6.55 6.62 -3.63
N GLY A 450 7.43 6.26 -4.52
CA GLY A 450 8.87 6.15 -4.37
C GLY A 450 9.58 7.09 -5.33
N THR A 451 10.85 7.40 -5.07
CA THR A 451 11.69 8.19 -5.98
C THR A 451 13.07 7.58 -6.10
N LEU A 452 13.81 7.89 -7.16
CA LEU A 452 15.22 7.46 -7.29
C LEU A 452 16.07 7.87 -6.09
N SER A 453 15.93 9.14 -5.68
CA SER A 453 16.68 9.69 -4.53
C SER A 453 16.35 8.93 -3.24
N HIS A 454 15.08 8.66 -2.99
CA HIS A 454 14.61 7.94 -1.81
C HIS A 454 15.01 6.46 -1.86
N ASN A 455 14.76 5.79 -2.99
CA ASN A 455 15.01 4.37 -3.16
C ASN A 455 16.51 4.03 -3.19
N SER A 456 17.37 4.89 -3.74
CA SER A 456 18.83 4.71 -3.65
C SER A 456 19.33 4.78 -2.21
N LYS A 457 18.74 5.64 -1.37
CA LYS A 457 19.02 5.66 0.08
C LYS A 457 18.56 4.37 0.76
N ALA A 458 17.45 3.80 0.32
CA ALA A 458 16.98 2.49 0.82
C ALA A 458 17.98 1.38 0.49
N VAL A 459 18.44 1.30 -0.76
CA VAL A 459 19.49 0.34 -1.16
C VAL A 459 20.77 0.55 -0.36
N TYR A 460 21.21 1.80 -0.22
CA TYR A 460 22.38 2.11 0.62
C TYR A 460 22.17 1.60 2.05
N GLN A 461 21.03 1.90 2.66
CA GLN A 461 20.67 1.46 4.01
C GLN A 461 20.67 -0.08 4.13
N LYS A 462 20.21 -0.79 3.12
CA LYS A 462 20.17 -2.26 3.10
C LYS A 462 21.57 -2.86 3.19
N TYR A 463 22.53 -2.34 2.42
CA TYR A 463 23.89 -2.91 2.33
C TYR A 463 24.90 -2.29 3.32
N MET A 464 24.79 -0.99 3.61
CA MET A 464 25.76 -0.23 4.39
C MET A 464 25.21 0.22 5.75
N CYS A 465 23.91 0.05 6.00
CA CYS A 465 23.22 0.52 7.20
C CYS A 465 23.28 2.07 7.37
N TRP A 466 23.10 2.56 8.60
CA TRP A 466 22.97 3.98 8.90
C TRP A 466 24.31 4.73 8.98
N TYR A 467 25.42 4.01 9.19
CA TYR A 467 26.73 4.63 9.37
C TYR A 467 27.34 5.04 8.02
N ASP A 468 27.63 6.31 7.89
CA ASP A 468 28.16 6.93 6.67
C ASP A 468 29.68 6.85 6.51
N ALA A 469 30.38 6.05 7.32
CA ALA A 469 31.81 5.90 7.40
C ALA A 469 32.59 7.18 7.88
N ASN A 470 31.88 8.23 8.33
CA ASN A 470 32.49 9.40 8.94
C ASN A 470 32.51 9.23 10.46
N PRO A 471 33.69 9.11 11.09
CA PRO A 471 33.80 8.90 12.53
C PRO A 471 33.14 9.98 13.39
N VAL A 472 33.00 11.20 12.87
CA VAL A 472 32.30 12.29 13.57
C VAL A 472 30.82 11.98 13.80
N ASN A 473 30.20 11.20 12.88
CA ASN A 473 28.78 10.83 12.93
C ASN A 473 28.54 9.52 13.70
N LEU A 474 29.59 8.79 14.09
CA LEU A 474 29.46 7.54 14.85
C LEU A 474 28.95 7.79 16.27
N ASP A 475 29.51 8.79 16.94
CA ASP A 475 29.11 9.19 18.30
C ASP A 475 29.14 10.73 18.42
N PRO A 476 28.21 11.44 17.78
CA PRO A 476 28.17 12.89 17.77
C PRO A 476 27.77 13.43 19.14
N LEU A 477 28.25 14.62 19.45
CA LEU A 477 27.77 15.39 20.60
C LEU A 477 26.26 15.60 20.51
N THR A 478 25.60 15.69 21.67
CA THR A 478 24.16 16.09 21.65
C THR A 478 24.01 17.44 20.94
N PRO A 479 22.87 17.71 20.29
CA PRO A 479 22.66 19.00 19.62
C PRO A 479 22.92 20.21 20.52
N SER A 480 22.55 20.12 21.81
CA SER A 480 22.78 21.15 22.80
C SER A 480 24.28 21.36 23.10
N ASP A 481 25.04 20.27 23.23
CA ASP A 481 26.46 20.38 23.53
C ASP A 481 27.28 20.78 22.29
N SER A 482 26.84 20.34 21.10
CA SER A 482 27.38 20.82 19.85
C SER A 482 27.19 22.34 19.71
N ALA A 483 25.97 22.82 19.91
CA ALA A 483 25.65 24.24 19.84
C ALA A 483 26.51 25.07 20.81
N LYS A 484 26.69 24.63 22.07
CA LYS A 484 27.56 25.30 23.04
C LYS A 484 29.03 25.42 22.62
N LYS A 485 29.49 24.48 21.76
CA LYS A 485 30.88 24.50 21.27
C LYS A 485 31.08 25.38 20.03
N TRP A 486 30.01 25.69 19.33
CA TRP A 486 30.03 26.60 18.19
C TRP A 486 29.92 28.08 18.59
N VAL A 487 29.36 28.37 19.78
CA VAL A 487 29.27 29.71 20.39
C VAL A 487 30.44 29.94 21.30
#